data_6278024a99b1c838e9ab23af4eb054d3
#
_entry.id   6278024a99b1c838e9ab23af4eb054d3
#
_cell.length_a   1.000
_cell.length_b   1.000
_cell.length_c   1.000
_cell.angle_alpha   90.00
_cell.angle_beta   90.00
_cell.angle_gamma   90.00
#
_symmetry.space_group_name_H-M   'P 1'
#
loop_
_entity.id
_entity.type
_entity.pdbx_description
1 polymer ?
#
loop_
_entity_poly.entity_id
_entity_poly.type
_entity_poly.pdbx_seq_one_letter_code
_entity_poly.pdbx_strand_id
1 'polypeptide(L)'
;MVNYRVIPYQSSRNRLKIEATFPCTGNETEFFMSAWRPGRYEEGNFTRLVTHVQVFDDLSQRRMVEKTGKNSWRVETSGAKNITISYLYMGKDLNAGSTFFNENILLINPVNSLIYTNENVGSICLNLETPWKKFGIASTASDMVYFENFDQLFDHPILCADEVETLEYEVKGVPFFIHLWAMPEIPKERLIADFKAFTLLQIQDFADFPAKEFHFVLLGTSQNYLHGVEHLNSTVIILGPNKEFTEEYYFRLLSVASHELYHVWNIKTLRPQEFLPYRYETLTYSRLGYMYEGVTTYLGDLYLLRGGIISSEKYLEILAELIQRHTDNPGRYSFSLADSSVDTWVDGYVGGTPGRKVSIYNEGALIAFMLDVQLRKSTNNKVDLTTFMKHLYHQYGKANLGYTQDNITNLLQALSSYDFEPFFNRYVFQANGYESGISQALEEIALEMYLTPANSAFVRVTGIRCIKVHQEFVVHSLADGGPGYMAGLCEDDVLLQLNEQDFSKELAEHFFEKEEILEAVITVRRNERTLKLTLPMVQRTFYPKVRLRKTNTEDKRLLKNRELFGI
;
A
#
# COMPACT_ATOMS: atom_id res chain seq x y z
N MET A 1 31.90 14.34 -2.52
CA MET A 1 31.10 13.22 -3.09
C MET A 1 31.10 12.08 -2.11
N VAL A 2 29.95 11.53 -1.80
CA VAL A 2 29.82 10.32 -0.96
C VAL A 2 29.98 9.08 -1.85
N ASN A 3 30.66 8.05 -1.34
CA ASN A 3 30.84 6.79 -2.07
C ASN A 3 30.33 5.62 -1.22
N TYR A 4 29.38 4.87 -1.75
CA TYR A 4 28.93 3.61 -1.19
C TYR A 4 29.47 2.43 -1.97
N ARG A 5 29.86 1.38 -1.24
CA ARG A 5 30.17 0.06 -1.77
C ARG A 5 29.28 -0.96 -1.08
N VAL A 6 28.49 -1.68 -1.85
CA VAL A 6 27.64 -2.77 -1.36
C VAL A 6 28.22 -4.08 -1.87
N ILE A 7 28.65 -4.92 -0.97
CA ILE A 7 29.45 -6.10 -1.23
C ILE A 7 28.69 -7.32 -0.69
N PRO A 8 28.31 -8.30 -1.55
CA PRO A 8 27.85 -9.61 -1.09
C PRO A 8 28.88 -10.25 -0.16
N TYR A 9 28.49 -10.53 1.08
CA TYR A 9 29.45 -11.02 2.08
C TYR A 9 29.23 -12.48 2.46
N GLN A 10 27.99 -12.83 2.83
CA GLN A 10 27.58 -14.20 3.16
C GLN A 10 26.16 -14.44 2.67
N SER A 11 26.00 -14.93 1.43
CA SER A 11 24.69 -15.14 0.81
C SER A 11 23.80 -16.11 1.58
N SER A 12 24.36 -17.22 2.06
CA SER A 12 23.65 -18.20 2.88
C SER A 12 23.12 -17.68 4.24
N ARG A 13 23.56 -16.47 4.63
CA ARG A 13 23.11 -15.76 5.85
C ARG A 13 22.47 -14.41 5.53
N ASN A 14 22.17 -14.15 4.27
CA ASN A 14 21.58 -12.90 3.78
C ASN A 14 22.38 -11.65 4.19
N ARG A 15 23.72 -11.73 4.30
CA ARG A 15 24.56 -10.64 4.79
C ARG A 15 25.28 -9.91 3.67
N LEU A 16 25.13 -8.60 3.70
CA LEU A 16 25.87 -7.64 2.88
C LEU A 16 26.90 -6.92 3.77
N LYS A 17 28.07 -6.66 3.23
CA LYS A 17 29.00 -5.67 3.78
C LYS A 17 28.78 -4.34 3.07
N ILE A 18 28.55 -3.28 3.81
CA ILE A 18 28.35 -1.94 3.26
C ILE A 18 29.47 -1.04 3.80
N GLU A 19 30.11 -0.32 2.89
CA GLU A 19 31.10 0.69 3.19
C GLU A 19 30.60 2.03 2.62
N ALA A 20 30.55 3.05 3.47
CA ALA A 20 30.08 4.39 3.11
C ALA A 20 31.17 5.40 3.46
N THR A 21 31.75 6.07 2.46
CA THR A 21 32.81 7.06 2.63
C THR A 21 32.25 8.45 2.42
N PHE A 22 32.38 9.29 3.45
CA PHE A 22 31.87 10.66 3.50
C PHE A 22 33.03 11.67 3.58
N PRO A 23 32.98 12.78 2.85
CA PRO A 23 33.89 13.91 3.08
C PRO A 23 33.58 14.56 4.43
N CYS A 24 34.63 14.97 5.17
CA CYS A 24 34.48 15.65 6.45
C CYS A 24 34.57 17.15 6.26
N THR A 25 33.68 17.89 6.93
CA THR A 25 33.62 19.37 6.89
C THR A 25 33.81 20.00 8.26
N GLY A 26 33.70 19.22 9.35
CA GLY A 26 33.78 19.66 10.73
C GLY A 26 34.61 18.74 11.62
N ASN A 27 34.57 19.00 12.93
CA ASN A 27 35.25 18.18 13.93
C ASN A 27 34.42 16.97 14.38
N GLU A 28 33.10 17.01 14.17
CA GLU A 28 32.16 15.93 14.45
C GLU A 28 31.10 15.88 13.33
N THR A 29 30.63 14.69 13.01
CA THR A 29 29.53 14.48 12.07
C THR A 29 28.54 13.47 12.66
N GLU A 30 27.27 13.77 12.52
CA GLU A 30 26.20 12.85 12.89
C GLU A 30 25.70 12.08 11.66
N PHE A 31 25.57 10.75 11.81
CA PHE A 31 25.16 9.83 10.77
C PHE A 31 23.85 9.15 11.18
N PHE A 32 22.99 8.91 10.20
CA PHE A 32 21.66 8.38 10.39
C PHE A 32 21.41 7.14 9.52
N MET A 33 20.58 6.25 9.99
CA MET A 33 19.79 5.34 9.18
C MET A 33 18.35 5.84 9.19
N SER A 34 17.64 5.73 8.08
CA SER A 34 16.29 6.26 8.00
C SER A 34 15.38 5.67 9.10
N ALA A 35 14.56 6.50 9.71
CA ALA A 35 13.56 6.09 10.70
C ALA A 35 12.34 5.44 10.04
N TRP A 36 12.07 5.80 8.79
CA TRP A 36 10.96 5.33 7.97
C TRP A 36 11.31 5.42 6.48
N ARG A 37 10.44 4.94 5.62
CA ARG A 37 10.54 5.12 4.18
C ARG A 37 9.23 5.61 3.58
N PRO A 38 9.25 6.41 2.50
CA PRO A 38 8.07 6.70 1.69
C PRO A 38 7.38 5.41 1.22
N GLY A 39 6.06 5.46 1.05
CA GLY A 39 5.26 4.30 0.69
C GLY A 39 4.94 3.33 1.84
N ARG A 40 5.40 3.62 3.07
CA ARG A 40 5.04 2.83 4.23
C ARG A 40 5.01 3.68 5.50
N TYR A 41 3.83 3.86 6.02
CA TYR A 41 3.55 4.79 7.12
C TYR A 41 3.66 4.08 8.48
N GLU A 42 4.88 3.60 8.78
CA GLU A 42 5.25 2.98 10.05
C GLU A 42 6.73 3.22 10.33
N GLU A 43 7.12 3.05 11.58
CA GLU A 43 8.51 3.13 11.96
C GLU A 43 9.30 1.93 11.44
N GLY A 44 10.36 2.19 10.65
CA GLY A 44 11.12 1.15 9.96
C GLY A 44 12.00 0.30 10.85
N ASN A 45 12.54 0.87 11.96
CA ASN A 45 13.49 0.19 12.86
C ASN A 45 14.64 -0.52 12.13
N PHE A 46 15.14 0.06 11.02
CA PHE A 46 16.10 -0.59 10.12
C PHE A 46 17.43 -0.92 10.76
N THR A 47 17.83 -0.17 11.80
CA THR A 47 19.05 -0.43 12.57
C THR A 47 19.09 -1.81 13.24
N ARG A 48 17.92 -2.48 13.43
CA ARG A 48 17.87 -3.87 13.92
C ARG A 48 18.57 -4.87 13.00
N LEU A 49 18.78 -4.49 11.72
CA LEU A 49 19.42 -5.31 10.70
C LEU A 49 20.92 -5.01 10.55
N VAL A 50 21.44 -4.04 11.31
CA VAL A 50 22.83 -3.57 11.25
C VAL A 50 23.67 -4.17 12.38
N THR A 51 24.87 -4.63 12.03
CA THR A 51 25.86 -5.11 13.00
C THR A 51 27.26 -4.70 12.58
N HIS A 52 28.24 -4.81 13.51
CA HIS A 52 29.67 -4.57 13.24
C HIS A 52 29.98 -3.18 12.67
N VAL A 53 29.36 -2.13 13.20
CA VAL A 53 29.65 -0.76 12.81
C VAL A 53 31.06 -0.41 13.24
N GLN A 54 31.91 -0.03 12.29
CA GLN A 54 33.28 0.41 12.48
C GLN A 54 33.53 1.66 11.64
N VAL A 55 34.36 2.56 12.14
CA VAL A 55 34.67 3.82 11.47
C VAL A 55 36.16 3.96 11.33
N PHE A 56 36.59 4.36 10.14
CA PHE A 56 38.01 4.60 9.81
C PHE A 56 38.15 5.94 9.11
N ASP A 57 39.28 6.61 9.36
CA ASP A 57 39.68 7.81 8.61
C ASP A 57 40.44 7.47 7.32
N ASP A 58 40.85 8.49 6.58
CA ASP A 58 41.61 8.36 5.33
C ASP A 58 43.03 7.78 5.52
N LEU A 59 43.52 7.67 6.76
CA LEU A 59 44.77 6.98 7.11
C LEU A 59 44.52 5.54 7.62
N SER A 60 43.31 5.03 7.47
CA SER A 60 42.86 3.73 7.98
C SER A 60 42.95 3.58 9.50
N GLN A 61 43.00 4.70 10.24
CA GLN A 61 42.95 4.69 11.70
C GLN A 61 41.50 4.56 12.16
N ARG A 62 41.32 3.69 13.16
CA ARG A 62 39.98 3.50 13.74
C ARG A 62 39.55 4.71 14.55
N ARG A 63 38.35 5.23 14.27
CA ARG A 63 37.74 6.34 15.00
C ARG A 63 36.68 5.84 15.98
N MET A 64 36.51 6.60 17.07
CA MET A 64 35.41 6.35 18.00
C MET A 64 34.07 6.66 17.33
N VAL A 65 33.10 5.79 17.56
CA VAL A 65 31.71 5.96 17.14
C VAL A 65 30.82 5.83 18.37
N GLU A 66 30.02 6.85 18.63
CA GLU A 66 29.04 6.88 19.70
C GLU A 66 27.66 6.71 19.13
N LYS A 67 26.84 5.82 19.72
CA LYS A 67 25.43 5.67 19.34
C LYS A 67 24.61 6.71 20.11
N THR A 68 24.16 7.77 19.40
CA THR A 68 23.43 8.92 20.00
C THR A 68 21.93 8.73 20.06
N GLY A 69 21.38 7.82 19.24
CA GLY A 69 19.97 7.51 19.18
C GLY A 69 19.72 6.11 18.63
N LYS A 70 18.46 5.71 18.49
CA LYS A 70 18.15 4.37 17.96
C LYS A 70 18.57 4.20 16.50
N ASN A 71 18.61 5.27 15.72
CA ASN A 71 18.97 5.29 14.31
C ASN A 71 20.10 6.29 13.99
N SER A 72 20.85 6.79 15.00
CA SER A 72 21.92 7.77 14.80
C SER A 72 23.21 7.41 15.52
N TRP A 73 24.33 7.88 14.95
CA TRP A 73 25.68 7.73 15.45
C TRP A 73 26.43 9.04 15.28
N ARG A 74 27.29 9.37 16.25
CA ARG A 74 28.20 10.48 16.19
C ARG A 74 29.64 9.98 16.03
N VAL A 75 30.38 10.61 15.17
CA VAL A 75 31.78 10.30 14.89
C VAL A 75 32.61 11.55 15.00
N GLU A 76 33.75 11.48 15.73
CA GLU A 76 34.77 12.51 15.70
C GLU A 76 35.50 12.49 14.36
N THR A 77 35.46 13.60 13.63
CA THR A 77 36.04 13.76 12.28
C THR A 77 37.24 14.69 12.25
N SER A 78 37.68 15.19 13.42
CA SER A 78 38.80 16.12 13.52
C SER A 78 40.07 15.60 12.82
N GLY A 79 40.63 16.41 11.92
CA GLY A 79 41.86 16.10 11.19
C GLY A 79 41.70 15.07 10.05
N ALA A 80 40.52 14.48 9.83
CA ALA A 80 40.26 13.60 8.72
C ALA A 80 39.73 14.37 7.51
N LYS A 81 40.11 13.96 6.30
CA LYS A 81 39.53 14.46 5.04
C LYS A 81 38.25 13.68 4.69
N ASN A 82 38.27 12.40 4.98
CA ASN A 82 37.14 11.48 4.75
C ASN A 82 37.00 10.51 5.92
N ILE A 83 35.79 10.08 6.17
CA ILE A 83 35.46 9.00 7.10
C ILE A 83 34.76 7.87 6.32
N THR A 84 35.19 6.63 6.54
CA THR A 84 34.54 5.41 6.02
C THR A 84 33.86 4.69 7.16
N ILE A 85 32.53 4.54 7.05
CA ILE A 85 31.70 3.72 7.94
C ILE A 85 31.53 2.36 7.28
N SER A 86 31.97 1.29 7.94
CA SER A 86 31.81 -0.10 7.49
C SER A 86 30.89 -0.85 8.43
N TYR A 87 29.91 -1.59 7.90
CA TYR A 87 28.96 -2.38 8.69
C TYR A 87 28.45 -3.58 7.91
N LEU A 88 27.86 -4.53 8.65
CA LEU A 88 27.13 -5.66 8.06
C LEU A 88 25.63 -5.39 8.15
N TYR A 89 24.93 -5.59 7.03
CA TYR A 89 23.49 -5.49 6.93
C TYR A 89 22.86 -6.86 6.62
N MET A 90 21.74 -7.20 7.30
CA MET A 90 21.01 -8.46 7.08
C MET A 90 19.79 -8.20 6.19
N GLY A 91 19.87 -8.62 4.93
CA GLY A 91 18.79 -8.52 3.94
C GLY A 91 17.99 -9.80 3.83
N LYS A 92 17.19 -10.16 4.85
CA LYS A 92 16.50 -11.47 4.92
C LYS A 92 15.02 -11.43 4.52
N ASP A 93 14.39 -10.27 4.57
CA ASP A 93 12.94 -10.15 4.38
C ASP A 93 12.64 -9.71 2.94
N LEU A 94 12.05 -10.61 2.14
CA LEU A 94 11.64 -10.29 0.78
C LEU A 94 10.28 -9.59 0.80
N ASN A 95 10.31 -8.27 0.67
CA ASN A 95 9.13 -7.45 0.39
C ASN A 95 9.51 -6.25 -0.49
N ALA A 96 8.53 -5.60 -1.12
CA ALA A 96 8.79 -4.56 -2.13
C ALA A 96 9.60 -3.36 -1.60
N GLY A 97 9.58 -3.11 -0.30
CA GLY A 97 10.29 -2.00 0.30
C GLY A 97 11.46 -2.39 1.19
N SER A 98 11.94 -3.62 1.19
CA SER A 98 13.11 -4.07 1.97
C SER A 98 14.31 -4.36 1.08
N THR A 99 15.50 -4.25 1.65
CA THR A 99 16.69 -4.84 1.04
C THR A 99 16.70 -6.33 1.31
N PHE A 100 16.77 -7.13 0.24
CA PHE A 100 16.82 -8.60 0.29
C PHE A 100 18.03 -9.13 -0.48
N PHE A 101 18.70 -10.10 0.10
CA PHE A 101 19.89 -10.73 -0.51
C PHE A 101 19.93 -12.22 -0.22
N ASN A 102 20.15 -13.04 -1.26
CA ASN A 102 20.47 -14.46 -1.16
C ASN A 102 21.44 -14.90 -2.29
N GLU A 103 21.51 -16.19 -2.59
CA GLU A 103 22.40 -16.74 -3.63
C GLU A 103 21.98 -16.34 -5.05
N ASN A 104 20.72 -15.96 -5.28
CA ASN A 104 20.16 -15.74 -6.62
C ASN A 104 19.94 -14.26 -6.94
N ILE A 105 19.65 -13.43 -5.93
CA ILE A 105 19.31 -12.02 -6.14
C ILE A 105 19.81 -11.12 -5.02
N LEU A 106 20.01 -9.86 -5.37
CA LEU A 106 20.07 -8.73 -4.46
C LEU A 106 19.01 -7.71 -4.91
N LEU A 107 17.99 -7.49 -4.09
CA LEU A 107 17.13 -6.31 -4.18
C LEU A 107 17.63 -5.31 -3.13
N ILE A 108 18.29 -4.24 -3.56
CA ILE A 108 18.72 -3.18 -2.65
C ILE A 108 17.70 -2.07 -2.64
N ASN A 109 17.28 -1.70 -1.43
CA ASN A 109 16.46 -0.52 -1.16
C ASN A 109 17.31 0.44 -0.33
N PRO A 110 17.91 1.47 -0.94
CA PRO A 110 18.89 2.34 -0.30
C PRO A 110 18.37 3.00 0.98
N VAL A 111 17.11 3.42 1.00
CA VAL A 111 16.51 4.13 2.14
C VAL A 111 16.56 3.35 3.46
N ASN A 112 16.51 2.02 3.42
CA ASN A 112 16.52 1.21 4.64
C ASN A 112 17.86 0.53 4.95
N SER A 113 18.82 0.62 4.05
CA SER A 113 20.10 -0.08 4.19
C SER A 113 21.34 0.81 4.23
N LEU A 114 21.24 2.05 3.76
CA LEU A 114 22.40 2.96 3.70
C LEU A 114 22.35 3.99 4.82
N ILE A 115 23.47 4.09 5.55
CA ILE A 115 23.71 5.17 6.53
C ILE A 115 24.03 6.44 5.77
N TYR A 116 23.48 7.59 6.18
CA TYR A 116 23.62 8.88 5.54
C TYR A 116 23.88 10.00 6.56
N THR A 117 24.10 11.22 6.10
CA THR A 117 24.19 12.44 6.92
C THR A 117 23.31 13.54 6.37
N ASN A 118 22.86 14.45 7.21
CA ASN A 118 22.12 15.67 6.81
C ASN A 118 23.05 16.80 6.32
N GLU A 119 24.37 16.60 6.35
CA GLU A 119 25.31 17.57 5.79
C GLU A 119 25.23 17.59 4.26
N ASN A 120 25.50 18.73 3.66
CA ASN A 120 25.61 18.84 2.20
C ASN A 120 26.91 18.19 1.73
N VAL A 121 26.79 17.01 1.16
CA VAL A 121 27.92 16.17 0.72
C VAL A 121 28.17 16.18 -0.79
N GLY A 122 27.37 16.93 -1.55
CA GLY A 122 27.38 16.92 -3.02
C GLY A 122 26.84 15.62 -3.61
N SER A 123 27.35 15.23 -4.79
CA SER A 123 26.91 14.01 -5.48
C SER A 123 27.24 12.73 -4.71
N ILE A 124 26.49 11.67 -5.01
CA ILE A 124 26.62 10.37 -4.37
C ILE A 124 26.90 9.33 -5.45
N CYS A 125 27.84 8.43 -5.19
CA CYS A 125 28.14 7.26 -6.02
C CYS A 125 27.79 6.00 -5.26
N LEU A 126 26.98 5.12 -5.87
CA LEU A 126 26.66 3.79 -5.35
C LEU A 126 27.33 2.74 -6.25
N ASN A 127 28.26 1.98 -5.68
CA ASN A 127 28.91 0.84 -6.33
C ASN A 127 28.33 -0.47 -5.79
N LEU A 128 27.71 -1.26 -6.67
CA LEU A 128 27.17 -2.58 -6.35
C LEU A 128 28.13 -3.65 -6.87
N GLU A 129 28.97 -4.20 -5.99
CA GLU A 129 29.97 -5.23 -6.32
C GLU A 129 29.33 -6.61 -6.42
N THR A 130 28.50 -6.81 -7.44
CA THR A 130 27.81 -8.07 -7.71
C THR A 130 28.07 -8.53 -9.15
N PRO A 131 28.14 -9.84 -9.42
CA PRO A 131 28.28 -10.34 -10.79
C PRO A 131 26.99 -10.18 -11.61
N TRP A 132 25.86 -9.91 -10.98
CA TRP A 132 24.54 -9.90 -11.59
C TRP A 132 24.25 -8.61 -12.36
N LYS A 133 23.39 -8.70 -13.37
CA LYS A 133 22.84 -7.53 -14.07
C LYS A 133 21.95 -6.71 -13.13
N LYS A 134 21.85 -5.41 -13.41
CA LYS A 134 21.09 -4.43 -12.63
C LYS A 134 19.85 -3.99 -13.38
N PHE A 135 18.71 -3.88 -12.66
CA PHE A 135 17.41 -3.52 -13.19
C PHE A 135 16.73 -2.49 -12.27
N GLY A 136 15.77 -1.73 -12.79
CA GLY A 136 15.04 -0.69 -12.04
C GLY A 136 15.67 0.70 -12.10
N ILE A 137 16.73 0.84 -12.86
CA ILE A 137 17.43 2.11 -13.14
C ILE A 137 17.81 2.19 -14.61
N ALA A 138 18.11 3.38 -15.09
CA ALA A 138 18.72 3.57 -16.40
C ALA A 138 19.91 2.61 -16.55
N SER A 139 19.87 1.77 -17.58
CA SER A 139 20.89 0.75 -17.84
C SER A 139 22.28 1.37 -17.85
N THR A 140 23.08 1.06 -16.84
CA THR A 140 24.49 1.41 -16.84
C THR A 140 25.30 0.13 -17.07
N ALA A 141 26.13 0.15 -18.08
CA ALA A 141 27.18 -0.86 -18.24
C ALA A 141 28.23 -0.81 -17.08
N SER A 142 28.12 0.18 -16.22
CA SER A 142 28.97 0.44 -15.06
C SER A 142 28.36 -0.14 -13.78
N ASP A 143 29.23 -0.62 -12.88
CA ASP A 143 28.82 -1.00 -11.52
C ASP A 143 28.50 0.21 -10.65
N MET A 144 28.81 1.41 -11.13
CA MET A 144 28.63 2.67 -10.42
C MET A 144 27.40 3.42 -10.91
N VAL A 145 26.53 3.80 -9.98
CA VAL A 145 25.34 4.63 -10.21
C VAL A 145 25.51 5.94 -9.46
N TYR A 146 25.17 7.05 -10.11
CA TYR A 146 25.36 8.40 -9.55
C TYR A 146 24.02 9.07 -9.26
N PHE A 147 23.96 9.77 -8.13
CA PHE A 147 22.79 10.51 -7.64
C PHE A 147 23.19 11.92 -7.22
N GLU A 148 22.26 12.85 -7.36
CA GLU A 148 22.48 14.25 -7.00
C GLU A 148 22.42 14.50 -5.49
N ASN A 149 21.57 13.73 -4.78
CA ASN A 149 21.28 13.86 -3.36
C ASN A 149 20.71 12.57 -2.76
N PHE A 150 20.49 12.57 -1.45
CA PHE A 150 19.95 11.41 -0.74
C PHE A 150 18.49 11.12 -1.08
N ASP A 151 17.66 12.13 -1.37
CA ASP A 151 16.27 11.91 -1.77
C ASP A 151 16.19 11.09 -3.06
N GLN A 152 17.04 11.45 -4.04
CA GLN A 152 17.15 10.69 -5.29
C GLN A 152 17.70 9.28 -5.07
N LEU A 153 18.76 9.09 -4.26
CA LEU A 153 19.31 7.76 -3.95
C LEU A 153 18.28 6.88 -3.26
N PHE A 154 17.57 7.42 -2.26
CA PHE A 154 16.61 6.67 -1.45
C PHE A 154 15.34 6.29 -2.22
N ASP A 155 15.08 6.96 -3.32
CA ASP A 155 13.97 6.68 -4.22
C ASP A 155 14.32 5.72 -5.38
N HIS A 156 15.49 5.07 -5.33
CA HIS A 156 15.95 4.18 -6.41
C HIS A 156 16.25 2.77 -5.89
N PRO A 157 15.26 1.88 -5.77
CA PRO A 157 15.51 0.45 -5.55
C PRO A 157 16.17 -0.15 -6.80
N ILE A 158 17.09 -1.08 -6.59
CA ILE A 158 17.83 -1.76 -7.66
C ILE A 158 17.73 -3.27 -7.46
N LEU A 159 17.26 -3.97 -8.47
CA LEU A 159 17.30 -5.42 -8.54
C LEU A 159 18.60 -5.85 -9.25
N CYS A 160 19.38 -6.72 -8.62
CA CYS A 160 20.52 -7.38 -9.23
C CYS A 160 20.23 -8.89 -9.31
N ALA A 161 20.15 -9.45 -10.52
CA ALA A 161 19.89 -10.86 -10.76
C ALA A 161 20.32 -11.25 -12.17
N ASP A 162 20.47 -12.55 -12.44
CA ASP A 162 20.82 -13.06 -13.77
C ASP A 162 19.58 -13.37 -14.62
N GLU A 163 18.62 -14.07 -14.04
CA GLU A 163 17.45 -14.60 -14.75
C GLU A 163 16.27 -13.61 -14.66
N VAL A 164 16.43 -12.43 -15.26
CA VAL A 164 15.35 -11.42 -15.37
C VAL A 164 14.96 -11.28 -16.83
N GLU A 165 13.71 -11.55 -17.11
CA GLU A 165 13.11 -11.22 -18.39
C GLU A 165 12.66 -9.76 -18.40
N THR A 166 12.98 -9.00 -19.45
CA THR A 166 12.57 -7.62 -19.62
C THR A 166 11.68 -7.47 -20.84
N LEU A 167 10.50 -6.90 -20.64
CA LEU A 167 9.59 -6.46 -21.70
C LEU A 167 9.62 -4.94 -21.77
N GLU A 168 9.43 -4.40 -22.98
CA GLU A 168 9.51 -2.96 -23.22
C GLU A 168 8.29 -2.48 -23.99
N TYR A 169 7.84 -1.26 -23.67
CA TYR A 169 6.84 -0.54 -24.45
C TYR A 169 7.08 0.97 -24.32
N GLU A 170 6.47 1.73 -25.22
CA GLU A 170 6.57 3.20 -25.22
C GLU A 170 5.18 3.83 -25.15
N VAL A 171 5.04 4.91 -24.39
CA VAL A 171 3.85 5.76 -24.34
C VAL A 171 4.27 7.22 -24.39
N LYS A 172 3.78 7.96 -25.40
CA LYS A 172 4.06 9.41 -25.58
C LYS A 172 5.55 9.77 -25.57
N GLY A 173 6.40 8.90 -26.11
CA GLY A 173 7.85 9.11 -26.17
C GLY A 173 8.60 8.76 -24.87
N VAL A 174 7.91 8.23 -23.87
CA VAL A 174 8.54 7.74 -22.64
C VAL A 174 8.65 6.22 -22.71
N PRO A 175 9.84 5.65 -22.53
CA PRO A 175 10.05 4.21 -22.46
C PRO A 175 9.64 3.64 -21.09
N PHE A 176 9.00 2.47 -21.12
CA PHE A 176 8.58 1.70 -19.96
C PHE A 176 9.16 0.29 -20.05
N PHE A 177 9.67 -0.20 -18.93
CA PHE A 177 10.29 -1.52 -18.81
C PHE A 177 9.56 -2.35 -17.77
N ILE A 178 9.27 -3.61 -18.10
CA ILE A 178 8.70 -4.59 -17.16
C ILE A 178 9.74 -5.67 -16.94
N HIS A 179 10.33 -5.72 -15.76
CA HIS A 179 11.33 -6.70 -15.35
C HIS A 179 10.66 -7.82 -14.57
N LEU A 180 10.73 -9.05 -15.07
CA LEU A 180 10.07 -10.22 -14.50
C LEU A 180 11.12 -11.15 -13.89
N TRP A 181 11.04 -11.37 -12.58
CA TRP A 181 11.85 -12.35 -11.86
C TRP A 181 10.97 -13.33 -11.11
N ALA A 182 11.17 -14.64 -11.34
CA ALA A 182 10.42 -15.72 -10.70
C ALA A 182 8.88 -15.58 -10.80
N MET A 183 8.38 -14.88 -11.81
CA MET A 183 6.95 -14.76 -12.10
C MET A 183 6.43 -16.05 -12.76
N PRO A 184 5.12 -16.40 -12.64
CA PRO A 184 4.52 -17.45 -13.44
C PRO A 184 4.57 -17.06 -14.93
N GLU A 185 4.32 -18.03 -15.80
CA GLU A 185 4.26 -17.75 -17.24
C GLU A 185 3.03 -16.90 -17.59
N ILE A 186 3.23 -15.59 -17.73
CA ILE A 186 2.20 -14.60 -18.08
C ILE A 186 2.20 -14.38 -19.59
N PRO A 187 1.02 -14.32 -20.26
CA PRO A 187 0.94 -13.95 -21.68
C PRO A 187 1.52 -12.54 -21.93
N LYS A 188 2.70 -12.46 -22.56
CA LYS A 188 3.51 -11.24 -22.65
C LYS A 188 2.85 -10.13 -23.48
N GLU A 189 2.25 -10.51 -24.59
CA GLU A 189 1.56 -9.58 -25.48
C GLU A 189 0.37 -8.92 -24.76
N ARG A 190 -0.36 -9.70 -23.97
CA ARG A 190 -1.46 -9.21 -23.13
C ARG A 190 -0.93 -8.29 -22.03
N LEU A 191 0.15 -8.69 -21.35
CA LEU A 191 0.77 -7.88 -20.30
C LEU A 191 1.20 -6.51 -20.83
N ILE A 192 1.90 -6.47 -21.96
CA ILE A 192 2.31 -5.22 -22.60
C ILE A 192 1.10 -4.37 -23.00
N ALA A 193 0.08 -4.98 -23.61
CA ALA A 193 -1.13 -4.26 -24.05
C ALA A 193 -1.86 -3.62 -22.87
N ASP A 194 -2.08 -4.36 -21.79
CA ASP A 194 -2.80 -3.88 -20.61
C ASP A 194 -2.01 -2.80 -19.85
N PHE A 195 -0.70 -3.00 -19.66
CA PHE A 195 0.17 -1.98 -19.06
C PHE A 195 0.20 -0.69 -19.90
N LYS A 196 0.30 -0.82 -21.22
CA LYS A 196 0.26 0.33 -22.12
C LYS A 196 -1.07 1.07 -22.06
N ALA A 197 -2.19 0.36 -21.92
CA ALA A 197 -3.52 0.94 -21.89
C ALA A 197 -3.73 1.85 -20.65
N PHE A 198 -3.50 1.34 -19.44
CA PHE A 198 -3.67 2.19 -18.24
C PHE A 198 -2.60 3.30 -18.17
N THR A 199 -1.36 3.03 -18.58
CA THR A 199 -0.29 4.03 -18.64
C THR A 199 -0.67 5.19 -19.55
N LEU A 200 -1.21 4.89 -20.73
CA LEU A 200 -1.63 5.92 -21.70
C LEU A 200 -2.70 6.84 -21.11
N LEU A 201 -3.70 6.27 -20.45
CA LEU A 201 -4.79 7.05 -19.85
C LEU A 201 -4.29 7.93 -18.71
N GLN A 202 -3.46 7.41 -17.82
CA GLN A 202 -2.89 8.19 -16.71
C GLN A 202 -2.04 9.36 -17.23
N ILE A 203 -1.17 9.13 -18.21
CA ILE A 203 -0.37 10.20 -18.84
C ILE A 203 -1.26 11.23 -19.55
N GLN A 204 -2.32 10.79 -20.23
CA GLN A 204 -3.24 11.70 -20.90
C GLN A 204 -3.97 12.62 -19.92
N ASP A 205 -4.42 12.09 -18.80
CA ASP A 205 -5.15 12.87 -17.80
C ASP A 205 -4.26 13.93 -17.16
N PHE A 206 -3.02 13.62 -16.82
CA PHE A 206 -2.07 14.62 -16.30
C PHE A 206 -1.44 15.50 -17.40
N ALA A 207 -1.47 15.06 -18.67
CA ALA A 207 -0.79 15.68 -19.81
C ALA A 207 0.72 15.86 -19.60
N ASP A 208 1.33 15.02 -18.77
CA ASP A 208 2.74 15.06 -18.40
C ASP A 208 3.17 13.73 -17.79
N PHE A 209 4.48 13.45 -17.87
CA PHE A 209 5.10 12.35 -17.11
C PHE A 209 6.40 12.85 -16.48
N PRO A 210 6.54 12.85 -15.14
CA PRO A 210 7.64 13.53 -14.46
C PRO A 210 8.98 12.79 -14.48
N ALA A 211 9.06 11.60 -15.09
CA ALA A 211 10.28 10.82 -15.25
C ALA A 211 10.66 10.62 -16.72
N LYS A 212 11.93 10.34 -17.00
CA LYS A 212 12.41 10.10 -18.39
C LYS A 212 12.13 8.69 -18.88
N GLU A 213 12.00 7.75 -17.96
CA GLU A 213 11.70 6.33 -18.17
C GLU A 213 11.02 5.78 -16.92
N PHE A 214 10.40 4.59 -17.00
CA PHE A 214 9.79 3.95 -15.85
C PHE A 214 10.00 2.44 -15.86
N HIS A 215 10.30 1.88 -14.67
CA HIS A 215 10.59 0.47 -14.48
C HIS A 215 9.59 -0.18 -13.54
N PHE A 216 8.85 -1.17 -14.03
CA PHE A 216 8.09 -2.09 -13.18
C PHE A 216 8.99 -3.28 -12.84
N VAL A 217 9.40 -3.41 -11.58
CA VAL A 217 10.21 -4.53 -11.10
C VAL A 217 9.29 -5.53 -10.40
N LEU A 218 8.95 -6.61 -11.11
CA LEU A 218 7.97 -7.61 -10.68
C LEU A 218 8.67 -8.87 -10.19
N LEU A 219 8.46 -9.23 -8.91
CA LEU A 219 9.06 -10.40 -8.29
C LEU A 219 7.99 -11.39 -7.82
N GLY A 220 8.14 -12.64 -8.24
CA GLY A 220 7.28 -13.74 -7.81
C GLY A 220 7.72 -14.34 -6.48
N THR A 221 6.77 -14.76 -5.64
CA THR A 221 7.02 -15.50 -4.40
C THR A 221 6.08 -16.69 -4.26
N SER A 222 6.51 -17.73 -3.55
CA SER A 222 5.68 -18.91 -3.29
C SER A 222 4.59 -18.67 -2.20
N GLN A 223 4.70 -17.59 -1.47
CA GLN A 223 3.75 -17.23 -0.42
C GLN A 223 2.51 -16.53 -1.01
N ASN A 224 1.37 -16.59 -0.32
CA ASN A 224 0.24 -15.73 -0.66
C ASN A 224 0.55 -14.31 -0.18
N TYR A 225 0.98 -13.48 -1.11
CA TYR A 225 1.52 -12.15 -0.81
C TYR A 225 1.19 -11.16 -1.93
N LEU A 226 1.04 -9.89 -1.58
CA LEU A 226 0.96 -8.77 -2.50
C LEU A 226 1.50 -7.53 -1.79
N HIS A 227 2.49 -6.91 -2.37
CA HIS A 227 3.05 -5.65 -1.87
C HIS A 227 3.67 -4.88 -3.04
N GLY A 228 3.22 -3.64 -3.24
CA GLY A 228 3.84 -2.66 -4.12
C GLY A 228 4.52 -1.56 -3.32
N VAL A 229 5.49 -0.90 -3.94
CA VAL A 229 6.10 0.33 -3.41
C VAL A 229 6.48 1.24 -4.57
N GLU A 230 5.97 2.45 -4.46
CA GLU A 230 6.12 3.50 -5.45
C GLU A 230 7.46 4.22 -5.37
N HIS A 231 7.99 4.59 -6.54
CA HIS A 231 9.14 5.46 -6.74
C HIS A 231 8.89 6.38 -7.94
N LEU A 232 9.67 7.45 -8.07
CA LEU A 232 9.46 8.43 -9.15
C LEU A 232 9.64 7.82 -10.54
N ASN A 233 10.61 6.93 -10.72
CA ASN A 233 10.93 6.32 -12.01
C ASN A 233 10.81 4.79 -12.00
N SER A 234 10.30 4.21 -10.93
CA SER A 234 10.11 2.76 -10.84
C SER A 234 9.05 2.38 -9.81
N THR A 235 8.64 1.12 -9.84
CA THR A 235 7.94 0.47 -8.74
C THR A 235 8.47 -0.93 -8.54
N VAL A 236 8.52 -1.39 -7.30
CA VAL A 236 8.79 -2.79 -6.97
C VAL A 236 7.49 -3.43 -6.55
N ILE A 237 7.12 -4.54 -7.19
CA ILE A 237 5.91 -5.31 -6.86
C ILE A 237 6.31 -6.75 -6.59
N ILE A 238 5.90 -7.27 -5.43
CA ILE A 238 6.06 -8.68 -5.07
C ILE A 238 4.69 -9.32 -4.97
N LEU A 239 4.48 -10.39 -5.74
CA LEU A 239 3.19 -11.06 -5.85
C LEU A 239 3.34 -12.58 -5.78
N GLY A 240 2.41 -13.23 -5.07
CA GLY A 240 2.33 -14.70 -4.99
C GLY A 240 0.95 -15.22 -4.58
N PRO A 241 0.78 -16.55 -4.62
CA PRO A 241 1.78 -17.54 -4.97
C PRO A 241 2.06 -17.61 -6.48
N ASN A 242 3.34 -17.77 -6.85
CA ASN A 242 3.81 -17.76 -8.24
C ASN A 242 3.80 -19.16 -8.91
N LYS A 243 3.01 -20.11 -8.40
CA LYS A 243 2.99 -21.50 -8.89
C LYS A 243 2.43 -21.63 -10.30
N GLU A 244 1.37 -20.87 -10.59
CA GLU A 244 0.70 -20.89 -11.88
C GLU A 244 0.01 -19.54 -12.15
N PHE A 245 -0.19 -19.24 -13.43
CA PHE A 245 -0.99 -18.12 -13.87
C PHE A 245 -2.48 -18.40 -13.67
N THR A 246 -3.19 -17.44 -13.08
CA THR A 246 -4.67 -17.42 -13.01
C THR A 246 -5.15 -16.00 -13.31
N GLU A 247 -6.40 -15.86 -13.77
CA GLU A 247 -7.01 -14.54 -14.02
C GLU A 247 -7.08 -13.70 -12.73
N GLU A 248 -7.26 -14.31 -11.57
CA GLU A 248 -7.24 -13.60 -10.28
C GLU A 248 -5.83 -13.11 -9.93
N TYR A 249 -4.80 -13.93 -10.15
CA TYR A 249 -3.41 -13.52 -10.01
C TYR A 249 -3.09 -12.33 -10.91
N TYR A 250 -3.52 -12.42 -12.17
CA TYR A 250 -3.30 -11.39 -13.17
C TYR A 250 -4.02 -10.08 -12.84
N PHE A 251 -5.29 -10.18 -12.41
CA PHE A 251 -6.03 -9.01 -11.96
C PHE A 251 -5.36 -8.31 -10.76
N ARG A 252 -4.89 -9.07 -9.76
CA ARG A 252 -4.16 -8.51 -8.62
C ARG A 252 -2.89 -7.79 -9.06
N LEU A 253 -2.16 -8.32 -10.05
CA LEU A 253 -1.00 -7.66 -10.63
C LEU A 253 -1.37 -6.34 -11.30
N LEU A 254 -2.41 -6.32 -12.13
CA LEU A 254 -2.84 -5.12 -12.85
C LEU A 254 -3.32 -4.02 -11.90
N SER A 255 -4.11 -4.39 -10.89
CA SER A 255 -4.64 -3.44 -9.90
C SER A 255 -3.49 -2.75 -9.15
N VAL A 256 -2.53 -3.52 -8.62
CA VAL A 256 -1.38 -2.92 -7.94
C VAL A 256 -0.48 -2.15 -8.90
N ALA A 257 -0.23 -2.63 -10.12
CA ALA A 257 0.64 -1.93 -11.07
C ALA A 257 0.07 -0.58 -11.53
N SER A 258 -1.26 -0.50 -11.75
CA SER A 258 -1.94 0.75 -12.07
C SER A 258 -1.93 1.73 -10.89
N HIS A 259 -2.10 1.24 -9.66
CA HIS A 259 -1.98 2.01 -8.41
C HIS A 259 -0.57 2.59 -8.25
N GLU A 260 0.45 1.76 -8.35
CA GLU A 260 1.84 2.17 -8.17
C GLU A 260 2.31 3.17 -9.24
N LEU A 261 1.86 3.02 -10.49
CA LEU A 261 2.16 4.00 -11.53
C LEU A 261 1.52 5.36 -11.22
N TYR A 262 0.28 5.38 -10.71
CA TYR A 262 -0.40 6.62 -10.37
C TYR A 262 0.35 7.42 -9.31
N HIS A 263 1.07 6.77 -8.43
CA HIS A 263 1.90 7.41 -7.42
C HIS A 263 3.03 8.28 -7.99
N VAL A 264 3.43 8.11 -9.24
CA VAL A 264 4.43 8.99 -9.87
C VAL A 264 3.99 10.46 -9.79
N TRP A 265 2.71 10.70 -9.96
CA TRP A 265 2.10 12.02 -9.75
C TRP A 265 1.66 12.21 -8.29
N ASN A 266 0.82 11.30 -7.78
CA ASN A 266 0.20 11.41 -6.46
C ASN A 266 0.99 10.63 -5.43
N ILE A 267 1.84 11.28 -4.81
CA ILE A 267 2.80 11.34 -3.73
C ILE A 267 4.25 11.52 -4.16
N LYS A 268 4.73 11.03 -5.31
CA LYS A 268 6.15 11.23 -5.64
C LYS A 268 6.44 12.66 -6.07
N THR A 269 5.52 13.28 -6.79
CA THR A 269 5.63 14.67 -7.24
C THR A 269 4.71 15.61 -6.46
N LEU A 270 3.43 15.25 -6.31
CA LEU A 270 2.43 16.00 -5.56
C LEU A 270 2.37 15.50 -4.12
N ARG A 271 3.06 16.19 -3.19
CA ARG A 271 3.21 15.78 -1.78
C ARG A 271 2.38 16.65 -0.85
N PRO A 272 1.80 16.10 0.24
CA PRO A 272 1.39 16.91 1.38
C PRO A 272 2.53 17.79 1.87
N GLN A 273 2.20 18.96 2.41
CA GLN A 273 3.20 19.92 2.88
C GLN A 273 4.14 19.31 3.94
N GLU A 274 3.65 18.41 4.77
CA GLU A 274 4.41 17.73 5.82
C GLU A 274 5.49 16.80 5.25
N PHE A 275 5.31 16.30 4.01
CA PHE A 275 6.24 15.40 3.33
C PHE A 275 7.18 16.12 2.36
N LEU A 276 7.23 17.45 2.36
CA LEU A 276 8.08 18.21 1.47
C LEU A 276 8.99 19.20 2.24
N PRO A 277 10.33 18.97 2.28
CA PRO A 277 11.03 17.76 1.85
C PRO A 277 10.81 16.57 2.80
N TYR A 278 11.12 15.36 2.38
CA TYR A 278 11.16 14.22 3.29
C TYR A 278 12.26 14.41 4.33
N ARG A 279 11.94 14.10 5.59
CA ARG A 279 12.89 14.02 6.70
C ARG A 279 13.00 12.56 7.13
N TYR A 280 14.07 11.91 6.70
CA TYR A 280 14.23 10.46 6.90
C TYR A 280 14.68 10.10 8.31
N GLU A 281 15.28 11.04 9.05
CA GLU A 281 15.75 10.83 10.44
C GLU A 281 14.64 10.82 11.47
N THR A 282 13.46 11.39 11.15
CA THR A 282 12.32 11.52 12.07
C THR A 282 11.02 11.10 11.39
N LEU A 283 10.09 10.57 12.17
CA LEU A 283 8.75 10.25 11.66
C LEU A 283 8.00 11.54 11.31
N THR A 284 7.32 11.53 10.19
CA THR A 284 6.53 12.66 9.70
C THR A 284 5.09 12.20 9.47
N TYR A 285 4.14 12.88 10.09
CA TYR A 285 2.73 12.51 10.07
C TYR A 285 1.94 13.43 9.14
N SER A 286 0.95 12.88 8.44
CA SER A 286 -0.03 13.65 7.67
C SER A 286 -1.44 13.10 7.87
N ARG A 287 -2.42 13.98 7.87
CA ARG A 287 -3.85 13.63 7.95
C ARG A 287 -4.48 13.38 6.58
N LEU A 288 -3.68 13.45 5.51
CA LEU A 288 -4.13 13.42 4.12
C LEU A 288 -4.00 12.03 3.47
N GLY A 289 -3.97 10.94 4.26
CA GLY A 289 -3.88 9.56 3.76
C GLY A 289 -4.93 9.22 2.72
N TYR A 290 -6.13 9.76 2.85
CA TYR A 290 -7.21 9.58 1.89
C TYR A 290 -6.89 10.17 0.50
N MET A 291 -6.03 11.20 0.44
CA MET A 291 -5.59 11.79 -0.83
C MET A 291 -4.49 10.96 -1.49
N TYR A 292 -3.41 10.68 -0.75
CA TYR A 292 -2.26 10.04 -1.39
C TYR A 292 -2.42 8.52 -1.56
N GLU A 293 -3.25 7.84 -0.75
CA GLU A 293 -3.53 6.42 -0.91
C GLU A 293 -4.95 6.16 -1.43
N GLY A 294 -5.94 6.84 -0.87
CA GLY A 294 -7.33 6.60 -1.21
C GLY A 294 -7.67 6.98 -2.65
N VAL A 295 -7.28 8.17 -3.09
CA VAL A 295 -7.47 8.61 -4.49
C VAL A 295 -6.70 7.70 -5.45
N THR A 296 -5.48 7.29 -5.10
CA THR A 296 -4.67 6.38 -5.91
C THR A 296 -5.33 5.00 -6.03
N THR A 297 -5.87 4.46 -4.94
CA THR A 297 -6.60 3.17 -4.96
C THR A 297 -7.82 3.24 -5.86
N TYR A 298 -8.63 4.29 -5.72
CA TYR A 298 -9.83 4.48 -6.53
C TYR A 298 -9.53 4.67 -8.02
N LEU A 299 -8.61 5.57 -8.35
CA LEU A 299 -8.27 5.87 -9.73
C LEU A 299 -7.47 4.74 -10.39
N GLY A 300 -6.62 4.04 -9.64
CA GLY A 300 -5.89 2.87 -10.14
C GLY A 300 -6.84 1.84 -10.77
N ASP A 301 -7.89 1.46 -10.05
CA ASP A 301 -8.90 0.51 -10.56
C ASP A 301 -9.82 1.13 -11.63
N LEU A 302 -10.15 2.42 -11.53
CA LEU A 302 -10.94 3.13 -12.52
C LEU A 302 -10.23 3.20 -13.88
N TYR A 303 -8.90 3.33 -13.91
CA TYR A 303 -8.13 3.29 -15.15
C TYR A 303 -8.13 1.91 -15.80
N LEU A 304 -8.21 0.82 -15.03
CA LEU A 304 -8.39 -0.52 -15.60
C LEU A 304 -9.75 -0.66 -16.29
N LEU A 305 -10.82 -0.11 -15.70
CA LEU A 305 -12.14 -0.07 -16.32
C LEU A 305 -12.14 0.78 -17.59
N ARG A 306 -11.66 2.03 -17.51
CA ARG A 306 -11.63 2.96 -18.64
C ARG A 306 -10.72 2.51 -19.79
N GLY A 307 -9.69 1.73 -19.47
CA GLY A 307 -8.80 1.08 -20.44
C GLY A 307 -9.39 -0.16 -21.10
N GLY A 308 -10.59 -0.59 -20.69
CA GLY A 308 -11.21 -1.82 -21.18
C GLY A 308 -10.48 -3.11 -20.76
N ILE A 309 -9.62 -3.01 -19.74
CA ILE A 309 -8.82 -4.12 -19.20
C ILE A 309 -9.70 -5.02 -18.34
N ILE A 310 -10.61 -4.43 -17.59
CA ILE A 310 -11.63 -5.12 -16.81
C ILE A 310 -13.03 -4.74 -17.27
N SER A 311 -13.99 -5.65 -17.08
CA SER A 311 -15.39 -5.37 -17.42
C SER A 311 -16.07 -4.48 -16.37
N SER A 312 -17.22 -3.89 -16.72
CA SER A 312 -18.04 -3.13 -15.78
C SER A 312 -18.53 -3.98 -14.62
N GLU A 313 -18.81 -5.26 -14.85
CA GLU A 313 -19.21 -6.22 -13.82
C GLU A 313 -18.07 -6.43 -12.80
N LYS A 314 -16.83 -6.61 -13.28
CA LYS A 314 -15.66 -6.75 -12.39
C LYS A 314 -15.43 -5.47 -11.57
N TYR A 315 -15.58 -4.30 -12.18
CA TYR A 315 -15.47 -3.03 -11.44
C TYR A 315 -16.57 -2.89 -10.36
N LEU A 316 -17.81 -3.30 -10.67
CA LEU A 316 -18.89 -3.31 -9.66
C LEU A 316 -18.60 -4.28 -8.50
N GLU A 317 -17.95 -5.42 -8.76
CA GLU A 317 -17.47 -6.32 -7.70
C GLU A 317 -16.43 -5.63 -6.81
N ILE A 318 -15.46 -4.95 -7.39
CA ILE A 318 -14.43 -4.18 -6.65
C ILE A 318 -15.08 -3.11 -5.77
N LEU A 319 -15.98 -2.31 -6.33
CA LEU A 319 -16.67 -1.27 -5.58
C LEU A 319 -17.55 -1.87 -4.46
N ALA A 320 -18.24 -2.99 -4.73
CA ALA A 320 -19.00 -3.69 -3.70
C ALA A 320 -18.11 -4.24 -2.57
N GLU A 321 -16.89 -4.69 -2.88
CA GLU A 321 -15.92 -5.13 -1.87
C GLU A 321 -15.41 -3.97 -1.01
N LEU A 322 -15.15 -2.80 -1.60
CA LEU A 322 -14.77 -1.61 -0.83
C LEU A 322 -15.89 -1.22 0.15
N ILE A 323 -17.15 -1.21 -0.31
CA ILE A 323 -18.33 -0.93 0.53
C ILE A 323 -18.50 -2.03 1.61
N GLN A 324 -18.27 -3.30 1.26
CA GLN A 324 -18.34 -4.40 2.22
C GLN A 324 -17.33 -4.24 3.35
N ARG A 325 -16.07 -3.94 3.01
CA ARG A 325 -15.00 -3.71 4.02
C ARG A 325 -15.33 -2.54 4.94
N HIS A 326 -15.88 -1.45 4.38
CA HIS A 326 -16.37 -0.33 5.17
C HIS A 326 -17.49 -0.77 6.13
N THR A 327 -18.49 -1.48 5.62
CA THR A 327 -19.65 -1.92 6.41
C THR A 327 -19.25 -2.90 7.53
N ASP A 328 -18.29 -3.78 7.26
CA ASP A 328 -17.80 -4.78 8.21
C ASP A 328 -16.86 -4.20 9.28
N ASN A 329 -16.28 -3.01 9.08
CA ASN A 329 -15.33 -2.41 10.02
C ASN A 329 -16.04 -1.44 10.99
N PRO A 330 -16.24 -1.81 12.28
CA PRO A 330 -16.84 -0.92 13.27
C PRO A 330 -15.95 0.29 13.60
N GLY A 331 -14.66 0.25 13.26
CA GLY A 331 -13.71 1.37 13.46
C GLY A 331 -14.18 2.70 12.84
N ARG A 332 -15.06 2.65 11.82
CA ARG A 332 -15.65 3.85 11.21
C ARG A 332 -16.45 4.73 12.17
N TYR A 333 -16.89 4.17 13.30
CA TYR A 333 -17.59 4.92 14.37
C TYR A 333 -16.65 5.34 15.50
N SER A 334 -15.39 4.89 15.50
CA SER A 334 -14.42 5.17 16.55
C SER A 334 -13.38 6.20 16.13
N PHE A 335 -12.91 6.13 14.89
CA PHE A 335 -11.86 6.99 14.36
C PHE A 335 -12.27 7.62 13.04
N SER A 336 -11.97 8.91 12.89
CA SER A 336 -12.08 9.59 11.58
C SER A 336 -11.01 9.05 10.61
N LEU A 337 -11.25 9.24 9.31
CA LEU A 337 -10.28 8.87 8.29
C LEU A 337 -8.98 9.69 8.41
N ALA A 338 -9.11 10.98 8.78
CA ALA A 338 -7.97 11.85 9.03
C ALA A 338 -7.14 11.40 10.25
N ASP A 339 -7.79 10.98 11.34
CA ASP A 339 -7.07 10.43 12.50
C ASP A 339 -6.46 9.07 12.19
N SER A 340 -7.15 8.21 11.44
CA SER A 340 -6.63 6.93 10.99
C SER A 340 -5.39 7.07 10.10
N SER A 341 -5.25 8.18 9.36
CA SER A 341 -4.04 8.50 8.60
C SER A 341 -2.82 8.66 9.50
N VAL A 342 -2.98 9.33 10.65
CA VAL A 342 -1.93 9.46 11.67
C VAL A 342 -1.72 8.14 12.40
N ASP A 343 -2.80 7.46 12.76
CA ASP A 343 -2.76 6.21 13.52
C ASP A 343 -2.22 5.01 12.73
N THR A 344 -2.09 5.13 11.40
CA THR A 344 -1.33 4.16 10.61
C THR A 344 0.12 4.06 11.10
N TRP A 345 0.70 5.14 11.60
CA TRP A 345 2.04 5.16 12.19
C TRP A 345 2.14 4.46 13.55
N VAL A 346 1.03 4.30 14.26
CA VAL A 346 0.98 3.61 15.56
C VAL A 346 0.93 2.09 15.35
N ASP A 347 -0.03 1.64 14.53
CA ASP A 347 -0.28 0.21 14.31
C ASP A 347 0.53 -0.35 13.15
N GLY A 348 0.99 0.50 12.25
CA GLY A 348 1.57 0.08 10.98
C GLY A 348 0.54 -0.71 10.17
N TYR A 349 0.99 -1.83 9.65
CA TYR A 349 0.17 -2.78 8.89
C TYR A 349 -0.14 -4.05 9.70
N VAL A 350 0.11 -4.02 11.00
CA VAL A 350 -0.24 -5.08 11.95
C VAL A 350 -1.55 -4.69 12.63
N GLY A 351 -2.46 -5.63 12.79
CA GLY A 351 -3.74 -5.38 13.47
C GLY A 351 -3.53 -5.02 14.93
N GLY A 352 -4.10 -3.91 15.38
CA GLY A 352 -4.26 -3.54 16.77
C GLY A 352 -5.55 -4.13 17.36
N THR A 353 -6.17 -3.42 18.31
CA THR A 353 -7.51 -3.75 18.78
C THR A 353 -8.51 -3.81 17.62
N PRO A 354 -9.35 -4.86 17.50
CA PRO A 354 -10.36 -4.95 16.46
C PRO A 354 -11.25 -3.70 16.41
N GLY A 355 -11.52 -3.21 15.20
CA GLY A 355 -12.33 -2.01 15.01
C GLY A 355 -11.73 -0.72 15.55
N ARG A 356 -10.40 -0.66 15.77
CA ARG A 356 -9.74 0.53 16.28
C ARG A 356 -9.73 1.68 15.27
N LYS A 357 -9.34 1.43 14.04
CA LYS A 357 -9.20 2.44 12.98
C LYS A 357 -9.77 1.97 11.64
N VAL A 358 -9.85 2.89 10.69
CA VAL A 358 -10.22 2.59 9.31
C VAL A 358 -8.99 2.58 8.39
N SER A 359 -9.12 1.96 7.22
CA SER A 359 -8.05 1.91 6.22
C SER A 359 -8.04 3.17 5.38
N ILE A 360 -6.90 3.86 5.30
CA ILE A 360 -6.74 5.03 4.41
C ILE A 360 -6.88 4.68 2.93
N TYR A 361 -6.60 3.44 2.57
CA TYR A 361 -6.80 2.90 1.21
C TYR A 361 -8.28 2.68 0.92
N ASN A 362 -8.96 1.89 1.73
CA ASN A 362 -10.36 1.49 1.51
C ASN A 362 -11.34 2.66 1.69
N GLU A 363 -11.32 3.30 2.86
CA GLU A 363 -12.19 4.45 3.14
C GLU A 363 -11.81 5.65 2.27
N GLY A 364 -10.52 5.84 2.02
CA GLY A 364 -10.06 6.88 1.11
C GLY A 364 -10.55 6.65 -0.33
N ALA A 365 -10.59 5.41 -0.82
CA ALA A 365 -11.16 5.09 -2.14
C ALA A 365 -12.67 5.36 -2.19
N LEU A 366 -13.42 5.05 -1.13
CA LEU A 366 -14.85 5.40 -1.06
C LEU A 366 -15.09 6.91 -1.01
N ILE A 367 -14.25 7.65 -0.29
CA ILE A 367 -14.29 9.12 -0.30
C ILE A 367 -13.98 9.65 -1.70
N ALA A 368 -12.97 9.12 -2.37
CA ALA A 368 -12.61 9.51 -3.74
C ALA A 368 -13.76 9.21 -4.73
N PHE A 369 -14.41 8.07 -4.61
CA PHE A 369 -15.61 7.73 -5.37
C PHE A 369 -16.75 8.73 -5.15
N MET A 370 -17.11 9.00 -3.90
CA MET A 370 -18.17 9.97 -3.57
C MET A 370 -17.81 11.38 -4.03
N LEU A 371 -16.54 11.77 -3.92
CA LEU A 371 -16.02 13.07 -4.36
C LEU A 371 -16.10 13.20 -5.89
N ASP A 372 -15.69 12.17 -6.64
CA ASP A 372 -15.77 12.15 -8.11
C ASP A 372 -17.22 12.32 -8.59
N VAL A 373 -18.16 11.56 -8.00
CA VAL A 373 -19.59 11.69 -8.35
C VAL A 373 -20.14 13.06 -7.99
N GLN A 374 -19.78 13.62 -6.83
CA GLN A 374 -20.24 14.96 -6.42
C GLN A 374 -19.68 16.06 -7.31
N LEU A 375 -18.41 15.96 -7.75
CA LEU A 375 -17.81 16.88 -8.71
C LEU A 375 -18.55 16.85 -10.05
N ARG A 376 -18.79 15.67 -10.60
CA ARG A 376 -19.55 15.47 -11.84
C ARG A 376 -20.95 16.05 -11.73
N LYS A 377 -21.64 15.78 -10.61
CA LYS A 377 -22.98 16.32 -10.34
C LYS A 377 -23.00 17.84 -10.33
N SER A 378 -22.11 18.46 -9.55
CA SER A 378 -22.07 19.92 -9.36
C SER A 378 -21.64 20.70 -10.61
N THR A 379 -20.93 20.05 -11.53
CA THR A 379 -20.41 20.66 -12.75
C THR A 379 -21.11 20.20 -14.04
N ASN A 380 -22.17 19.41 -13.95
CA ASN A 380 -22.80 18.76 -15.09
C ASN A 380 -21.79 17.96 -15.95
N ASN A 381 -20.96 17.16 -15.30
CA ASN A 381 -19.89 16.33 -15.88
C ASN A 381 -18.76 17.10 -16.60
N LYS A 382 -18.56 18.38 -16.30
CA LYS A 382 -17.42 19.14 -16.85
C LYS A 382 -16.12 18.91 -16.09
N VAL A 383 -16.22 18.59 -14.81
CA VAL A 383 -15.09 18.32 -13.91
C VAL A 383 -15.33 16.99 -13.21
N ASP A 384 -14.34 16.16 -13.22
CA ASP A 384 -14.25 14.90 -12.48
C ASP A 384 -13.01 14.89 -11.58
N LEU A 385 -12.81 13.81 -10.85
CA LEU A 385 -11.68 13.70 -9.92
C LEU A 385 -10.33 13.72 -10.67
N THR A 386 -10.25 13.16 -11.88
CA THR A 386 -9.01 13.20 -12.68
C THR A 386 -8.66 14.64 -13.09
N THR A 387 -9.66 15.42 -13.49
CA THR A 387 -9.50 16.86 -13.78
C THR A 387 -9.02 17.62 -12.54
N PHE A 388 -9.62 17.39 -11.38
CA PHE A 388 -9.18 18.00 -10.13
C PHE A 388 -7.72 17.63 -9.80
N MET A 389 -7.36 16.34 -9.87
CA MET A 389 -5.99 15.89 -9.59
C MET A 389 -4.98 16.48 -10.56
N LYS A 390 -5.32 16.63 -11.82
CA LYS A 390 -4.50 17.35 -12.81
C LYS A 390 -4.23 18.79 -12.38
N HIS A 391 -5.26 19.53 -11.99
CA HIS A 391 -5.09 20.91 -11.54
C HIS A 391 -4.22 20.99 -10.29
N LEU A 392 -4.45 20.12 -9.32
CA LEU A 392 -3.66 20.06 -8.09
C LEU A 392 -2.18 19.75 -8.39
N TYR A 393 -1.93 18.78 -9.27
CA TYR A 393 -0.57 18.43 -9.72
C TYR A 393 0.12 19.61 -10.42
N HIS A 394 -0.55 20.29 -11.36
CA HIS A 394 0.05 21.41 -12.07
C HIS A 394 0.32 22.62 -11.18
N GLN A 395 -0.54 22.84 -10.18
CA GLN A 395 -0.43 23.99 -9.27
C GLN A 395 0.61 23.77 -8.17
N TYR A 396 0.69 22.56 -7.61
CA TYR A 396 1.54 22.25 -6.46
C TYR A 396 2.68 21.29 -6.82
N GLY A 397 2.40 20.17 -7.48
CA GLY A 397 3.40 19.15 -7.79
C GLY A 397 4.51 19.69 -8.69
N LYS A 398 4.17 20.23 -9.85
CA LYS A 398 5.15 20.83 -10.78
C LYS A 398 5.91 22.02 -10.21
N ALA A 399 5.30 22.77 -9.32
CA ALA A 399 5.93 23.89 -8.64
C ALA A 399 6.80 23.46 -7.46
N ASN A 400 6.87 22.16 -7.16
CA ASN A 400 7.53 21.59 -5.97
C ASN A 400 7.06 22.27 -4.68
N LEU A 401 5.76 22.46 -4.56
CA LEU A 401 5.06 23.01 -3.41
C LEU A 401 4.26 21.90 -2.74
N GLY A 402 4.28 21.86 -1.41
CA GLY A 402 3.41 20.97 -0.66
C GLY A 402 1.97 21.47 -0.65
N TYR A 403 0.99 20.56 -0.69
CA TYR A 403 -0.42 20.91 -0.59
C TYR A 403 -0.98 20.62 0.81
N THR A 404 -2.03 21.37 1.18
CA THR A 404 -2.76 21.24 2.44
C THR A 404 -4.23 20.91 2.19
N GLN A 405 -4.98 20.59 3.26
CA GLN A 405 -6.44 20.43 3.18
C GLN A 405 -7.13 21.67 2.62
N ASP A 406 -6.72 22.86 3.04
CA ASP A 406 -7.30 24.12 2.55
C ASP A 406 -7.08 24.28 1.03
N ASN A 407 -5.91 23.88 0.52
CA ASN A 407 -5.62 23.92 -0.92
C ASN A 407 -6.57 22.99 -1.69
N ILE A 408 -6.84 21.78 -1.15
CA ILE A 408 -7.80 20.83 -1.72
C ILE A 408 -9.20 21.47 -1.77
N THR A 409 -9.69 21.94 -0.65
CA THR A 409 -11.06 22.51 -0.52
C THR A 409 -11.24 23.74 -1.42
N ASN A 410 -10.27 24.67 -1.41
CA ASN A 410 -10.31 25.87 -2.22
C ASN A 410 -10.28 25.56 -3.73
N LEU A 411 -9.46 24.61 -4.17
CA LEU A 411 -9.40 24.23 -5.58
C LEU A 411 -10.70 23.53 -6.02
N LEU A 412 -11.26 22.64 -5.20
CA LEU A 412 -12.56 22.00 -5.48
C LEU A 412 -13.67 23.04 -5.63
N GLN A 413 -13.73 23.99 -4.74
CA GLN A 413 -14.70 25.08 -4.80
C GLN A 413 -14.51 25.96 -6.04
N ALA A 414 -13.27 26.28 -6.40
CA ALA A 414 -12.97 27.07 -7.59
C ALA A 414 -13.39 26.35 -8.89
N LEU A 415 -13.23 25.04 -8.95
CA LEU A 415 -13.57 24.23 -10.12
C LEU A 415 -15.07 23.94 -10.27
N SER A 416 -15.81 23.88 -9.16
CA SER A 416 -17.21 23.40 -9.13
C SER A 416 -18.22 24.43 -8.66
N SER A 417 -17.80 25.51 -8.01
CA SER A 417 -18.66 26.45 -7.28
C SER A 417 -19.51 25.80 -6.18
N TYR A 418 -19.14 24.59 -5.74
CA TYR A 418 -19.79 23.82 -4.69
C TYR A 418 -18.95 23.86 -3.41
N ASP A 419 -19.60 24.06 -2.26
CA ASP A 419 -18.92 24.03 -0.96
C ASP A 419 -18.69 22.59 -0.50
N PHE A 420 -17.44 22.15 -0.52
CA PHE A 420 -17.02 20.81 -0.07
C PHE A 420 -16.65 20.75 1.42
N GLU A 421 -16.66 21.85 2.16
CA GLU A 421 -16.33 21.83 3.59
C GLU A 421 -17.25 20.90 4.41
N PRO A 422 -18.59 20.92 4.23
CA PRO A 422 -19.47 19.98 4.91
C PRO A 422 -19.20 18.51 4.56
N PHE A 423 -18.79 18.22 3.31
CA PHE A 423 -18.41 16.88 2.87
C PHE A 423 -17.19 16.37 3.63
N PHE A 424 -16.10 17.14 3.67
CA PHE A 424 -14.90 16.76 4.39
C PHE A 424 -15.12 16.66 5.89
N ASN A 425 -15.84 17.62 6.49
CA ASN A 425 -16.18 17.58 7.90
C ASN A 425 -16.92 16.29 8.26
N ARG A 426 -17.88 15.88 7.45
CA ARG A 426 -18.68 14.69 7.72
C ARG A 426 -17.94 13.38 7.49
N TYR A 427 -17.19 13.24 6.38
CA TYR A 427 -16.69 11.96 5.91
C TYR A 427 -15.17 11.75 6.12
N VAL A 428 -14.42 12.83 6.35
CA VAL A 428 -12.97 12.75 6.54
C VAL A 428 -12.57 13.07 7.98
N PHE A 429 -13.18 14.10 8.60
CA PHE A 429 -12.76 14.60 9.91
C PHE A 429 -13.63 14.11 11.07
N GLN A 430 -14.73 13.43 10.81
CA GLN A 430 -15.58 12.81 11.83
C GLN A 430 -15.63 11.29 11.65
N ALA A 431 -15.75 10.57 12.77
CA ALA A 431 -16.00 9.14 12.77
C ALA A 431 -17.49 8.91 12.44
N ASN A 432 -17.79 8.50 11.23
CA ASN A 432 -19.14 8.29 10.73
C ASN A 432 -19.20 7.15 9.70
N GLY A 433 -20.39 6.50 9.63
CA GLY A 433 -20.70 5.64 8.49
C GLY A 433 -20.94 6.44 7.20
N TYR A 434 -20.60 5.85 6.06
CA TYR A 434 -20.73 6.48 4.74
C TYR A 434 -21.96 6.02 3.97
N GLU A 435 -22.86 5.23 4.59
CA GLU A 435 -23.98 4.54 3.94
C GLU A 435 -24.86 5.51 3.12
N SER A 436 -25.19 6.66 3.70
CA SER A 436 -26.01 7.66 3.01
C SER A 436 -25.30 8.33 1.84
N GLY A 437 -24.01 8.64 2.00
CA GLY A 437 -23.19 9.25 0.94
C GLY A 437 -22.94 8.28 -0.22
N ILE A 438 -22.65 7.03 0.11
CA ILE A 438 -22.48 5.95 -0.87
C ILE A 438 -23.78 5.74 -1.66
N SER A 439 -24.95 5.63 -0.97
CA SER A 439 -26.23 5.46 -1.66
C SER A 439 -26.52 6.61 -2.62
N GLN A 440 -26.32 7.85 -2.17
CA GLN A 440 -26.51 9.04 -3.02
C GLN A 440 -25.56 9.04 -4.23
N ALA A 441 -24.30 8.66 -4.04
CA ALA A 441 -23.34 8.58 -5.14
C ALA A 441 -23.72 7.48 -6.14
N LEU A 442 -24.15 6.32 -5.69
CA LEU A 442 -24.62 5.23 -6.55
C LEU A 442 -25.86 5.65 -7.35
N GLU A 443 -26.85 6.29 -6.72
CA GLU A 443 -28.06 6.78 -7.39
C GLU A 443 -27.73 7.75 -8.54
N GLU A 444 -26.77 8.66 -8.36
CA GLU A 444 -26.37 9.63 -9.39
C GLU A 444 -25.74 9.00 -10.65
N ILE A 445 -25.28 7.75 -10.55
CA ILE A 445 -24.76 6.97 -11.69
C ILE A 445 -25.64 5.77 -12.04
N ALA A 446 -26.93 5.83 -11.70
CA ALA A 446 -27.91 4.80 -11.97
C ALA A 446 -27.49 3.38 -11.48
N LEU A 447 -26.92 3.33 -10.30
CA LEU A 447 -26.64 2.10 -9.57
C LEU A 447 -27.45 2.04 -8.28
N GLU A 448 -27.69 0.85 -7.78
CA GLU A 448 -28.25 0.62 -6.47
C GLU A 448 -27.49 -0.44 -5.71
N MET A 449 -27.40 -0.25 -4.41
CA MET A 449 -26.85 -1.23 -3.47
C MET A 449 -27.99 -2.04 -2.87
N TYR A 450 -27.80 -3.36 -2.78
CA TYR A 450 -28.71 -4.25 -2.08
C TYR A 450 -27.92 -5.28 -1.26
N LEU A 451 -28.55 -5.82 -0.25
CA LEU A 451 -27.94 -6.78 0.66
C LEU A 451 -28.46 -8.19 0.35
N THR A 452 -27.57 -9.15 0.32
CA THR A 452 -27.90 -10.58 0.27
C THR A 452 -27.40 -11.26 1.55
N PRO A 453 -28.04 -12.36 1.98
CA PRO A 453 -27.52 -13.13 3.12
C PRO A 453 -26.06 -13.56 2.90
N ALA A 454 -25.27 -13.65 3.98
CA ALA A 454 -23.95 -14.26 3.91
C ALA A 454 -24.04 -15.67 3.34
N ASN A 455 -23.08 -16.07 2.50
CA ASN A 455 -23.04 -17.39 1.89
C ASN A 455 -22.94 -18.51 2.93
N SER A 456 -22.17 -18.29 4.00
CA SER A 456 -22.01 -19.20 5.11
C SER A 456 -23.22 -19.13 6.06
N ALA A 457 -23.91 -20.23 6.25
CA ALA A 457 -25.00 -20.36 7.22
C ALA A 457 -24.49 -20.15 8.64
N PHE A 458 -23.32 -20.72 8.97
CA PHE A 458 -22.66 -20.51 10.25
C PHE A 458 -22.45 -19.01 10.53
N VAL A 459 -21.83 -18.28 9.61
CA VAL A 459 -21.59 -16.84 9.75
C VAL A 459 -22.90 -16.05 9.84
N ARG A 460 -23.85 -16.38 8.97
CA ARG A 460 -25.15 -15.70 8.87
C ARG A 460 -26.00 -15.82 10.14
N VAL A 461 -25.99 -16.98 10.76
CA VAL A 461 -26.83 -17.29 11.93
C VAL A 461 -26.14 -16.90 13.22
N THR A 462 -24.84 -17.18 13.36
CA THR A 462 -24.13 -17.01 14.63
C THR A 462 -23.44 -15.65 14.80
N GLY A 463 -23.19 -14.94 13.71
CA GLY A 463 -22.37 -13.73 13.71
C GLY A 463 -20.89 -14.00 14.04
N ILE A 464 -20.40 -15.24 13.81
CA ILE A 464 -19.02 -15.64 14.06
C ILE A 464 -18.29 -15.77 12.74
N ARG A 465 -17.21 -15.02 12.53
CA ARG A 465 -16.23 -15.25 11.46
C ARG A 465 -15.00 -15.94 12.04
N CYS A 466 -14.56 -17.01 11.42
CA CYS A 466 -13.33 -17.71 11.80
C CYS A 466 -12.38 -17.87 10.61
N ILE A 467 -11.09 -17.92 10.92
CA ILE A 467 -10.01 -18.21 9.97
C ILE A 467 -9.33 -19.52 10.37
N LYS A 468 -8.72 -20.20 9.41
CA LYS A 468 -7.92 -21.38 9.68
C LYS A 468 -6.46 -20.96 9.87
N VAL A 469 -5.96 -21.15 11.09
CA VAL A 469 -4.57 -20.91 11.46
C VAL A 469 -3.93 -22.27 11.74
N HIS A 470 -2.94 -22.65 10.93
CA HIS A 470 -2.41 -24.01 10.89
C HIS A 470 -3.51 -25.04 10.62
N GLN A 471 -3.96 -25.79 11.59
CA GLN A 471 -5.05 -26.79 11.48
C GLN A 471 -6.27 -26.43 12.33
N GLU A 472 -6.25 -25.30 13.03
CA GLU A 472 -7.28 -24.88 13.98
C GLU A 472 -8.15 -23.75 13.40
N PHE A 473 -9.43 -23.72 13.78
CA PHE A 473 -10.34 -22.62 13.44
C PHE A 473 -10.34 -21.62 14.59
N VAL A 474 -9.91 -20.40 14.29
CA VAL A 474 -9.75 -19.31 15.26
C VAL A 474 -10.79 -18.25 14.99
N VAL A 475 -11.49 -17.77 16.00
CA VAL A 475 -12.44 -16.66 15.89
C VAL A 475 -11.69 -15.41 15.48
N HIS A 476 -12.06 -14.86 14.33
CA HIS A 476 -11.44 -13.67 13.74
C HIS A 476 -12.23 -12.39 14.04
N SER A 477 -13.56 -12.47 14.01
CA SER A 477 -14.45 -11.35 14.34
C SER A 477 -15.83 -11.83 14.74
N LEU A 478 -16.48 -11.02 15.56
CA LEU A 478 -17.84 -11.25 16.08
C LEU A 478 -18.75 -10.09 15.70
N ALA A 479 -19.95 -10.39 15.28
CA ALA A 479 -20.95 -9.35 15.02
C ALA A 479 -21.57 -8.88 16.35
N ASP A 480 -21.66 -7.58 16.53
CA ASP A 480 -22.30 -6.99 17.71
C ASP A 480 -23.75 -7.48 17.87
N GLY A 481 -24.06 -7.98 19.06
CA GLY A 481 -25.37 -8.56 19.37
C GLY A 481 -25.67 -9.88 18.64
N GLY A 482 -24.66 -10.49 17.99
CA GLY A 482 -24.76 -11.84 17.44
C GLY A 482 -24.72 -12.93 18.51
N PRO A 483 -25.26 -14.13 18.20
CA PRO A 483 -25.20 -15.26 19.13
C PRO A 483 -23.81 -15.56 19.69
N GLY A 484 -22.76 -15.49 18.84
CA GLY A 484 -21.37 -15.67 19.30
C GLY A 484 -20.94 -14.61 20.32
N TYR A 485 -21.22 -13.36 20.03
CA TYR A 485 -20.94 -12.23 20.92
C TYR A 485 -21.70 -12.36 22.26
N MET A 486 -23.01 -12.62 22.20
CA MET A 486 -23.86 -12.76 23.38
C MET A 486 -23.51 -13.98 24.25
N ALA A 487 -22.99 -15.04 23.65
CA ALA A 487 -22.48 -16.20 24.37
C ALA A 487 -21.13 -15.95 25.08
N GLY A 488 -20.50 -14.80 24.83
CA GLY A 488 -19.21 -14.44 25.43
C GLY A 488 -18.02 -15.07 24.70
N LEU A 489 -18.14 -15.39 23.41
CA LEU A 489 -16.97 -15.66 22.57
C LEU A 489 -16.09 -14.41 22.46
N CYS A 490 -14.80 -14.63 22.28
CA CYS A 490 -13.81 -13.58 22.03
C CYS A 490 -13.05 -13.88 20.74
N GLU A 491 -12.49 -12.84 20.15
CA GLU A 491 -11.47 -13.02 19.11
C GLU A 491 -10.33 -13.86 19.69
N ASP A 492 -9.65 -14.62 18.84
CA ASP A 492 -8.59 -15.59 19.16
C ASP A 492 -9.07 -16.86 19.91
N ASP A 493 -10.35 -17.01 20.24
CA ASP A 493 -10.86 -18.30 20.71
C ASP A 493 -10.69 -19.36 19.61
N VAL A 494 -10.17 -20.53 20.00
CA VAL A 494 -10.06 -21.68 19.10
C VAL A 494 -11.32 -22.53 19.21
N LEU A 495 -12.03 -22.70 18.10
CA LEU A 495 -13.25 -23.52 18.03
C LEU A 495 -12.87 -25.00 18.06
N LEU A 496 -13.23 -25.72 19.12
CA LEU A 496 -12.92 -27.13 19.31
C LEU A 496 -14.08 -28.05 18.90
N GLN A 497 -15.29 -27.74 19.37
CA GLN A 497 -16.47 -28.59 19.15
C GLN A 497 -17.73 -27.74 18.92
N LEU A 498 -18.65 -28.30 18.13
CA LEU A 498 -20.03 -27.86 18.00
C LEU A 498 -20.94 -29.02 18.42
N ASN A 499 -21.75 -28.82 19.49
CA ASN A 499 -22.63 -29.85 20.07
C ASN A 499 -21.90 -31.19 20.29
N GLU A 500 -20.74 -31.12 20.96
CA GLU A 500 -19.89 -32.26 21.36
C GLU A 500 -19.23 -33.00 20.16
N GLN A 501 -19.40 -32.55 18.94
CA GLN A 501 -18.67 -33.04 17.76
C GLN A 501 -17.50 -32.11 17.43
N ASP A 502 -16.37 -32.66 16.99
CA ASP A 502 -15.20 -31.86 16.62
C ASP A 502 -15.55 -30.84 15.55
N PHE A 503 -15.11 -29.60 15.79
CA PHE A 503 -15.48 -28.49 14.91
C PHE A 503 -14.86 -28.63 13.52
N SER A 504 -15.68 -28.61 12.51
CA SER A 504 -15.29 -28.39 11.13
C SER A 504 -16.23 -27.38 10.48
N LYS A 505 -15.74 -26.75 9.40
CA LYS A 505 -16.54 -25.77 8.68
C LYS A 505 -17.77 -26.45 8.04
N GLU A 506 -17.60 -27.65 7.52
CA GLU A 506 -18.65 -28.45 6.89
C GLU A 506 -19.74 -28.84 7.90
N LEU A 507 -19.34 -29.28 9.11
CA LEU A 507 -20.27 -29.57 10.19
C LEU A 507 -21.08 -28.33 10.58
N ALA A 508 -20.39 -27.19 10.76
CA ALA A 508 -21.03 -25.93 11.14
C ALA A 508 -22.02 -25.46 10.07
N GLU A 509 -21.62 -25.46 8.78
CA GLU A 509 -22.54 -25.10 7.68
C GLU A 509 -23.78 -26.00 7.68
N HIS A 510 -23.58 -27.32 7.69
CA HIS A 510 -24.70 -28.27 7.68
C HIS A 510 -25.63 -28.13 8.90
N PHE A 511 -25.06 -27.84 10.09
CA PHE A 511 -25.86 -27.65 11.30
C PHE A 511 -26.72 -26.38 11.21
N PHE A 512 -26.13 -25.25 10.78
CA PHE A 512 -26.79 -23.95 10.74
C PHE A 512 -27.63 -23.70 9.46
N GLU A 513 -27.64 -24.61 8.49
CA GLU A 513 -28.59 -24.60 7.37
C GLU A 513 -30.00 -25.05 7.74
N LYS A 514 -30.21 -25.67 8.90
CA LYS A 514 -31.51 -26.15 9.36
C LYS A 514 -32.45 -24.97 9.70
N GLU A 515 -33.72 -25.12 9.43
CA GLU A 515 -34.71 -24.04 9.60
C GLU A 515 -35.02 -23.72 11.07
N GLU A 516 -34.94 -24.69 11.97
CA GLU A 516 -35.23 -24.50 13.41
C GLU A 516 -34.06 -24.95 14.28
N ILE A 517 -33.24 -23.98 14.68
CA ILE A 517 -32.20 -24.19 15.67
C ILE A 517 -32.59 -23.40 16.93
N LEU A 518 -32.90 -24.11 17.99
CA LEU A 518 -33.28 -23.48 19.27
C LEU A 518 -32.05 -23.13 20.08
N GLU A 519 -31.01 -23.94 20.03
CA GLU A 519 -29.80 -23.80 20.81
C GLU A 519 -28.62 -24.48 20.10
N ALA A 520 -27.42 -23.94 20.30
CA ALA A 520 -26.17 -24.59 19.90
C ALA A 520 -25.12 -24.36 20.99
N VAL A 521 -24.30 -25.38 21.26
CA VAL A 521 -23.20 -25.29 22.23
C VAL A 521 -21.89 -25.35 21.48
N ILE A 522 -21.07 -24.31 21.66
CA ILE A 522 -19.69 -24.28 21.14
C ILE A 522 -18.70 -24.49 22.28
N THR A 523 -17.79 -25.45 22.12
CA THR A 523 -16.64 -25.64 23.00
C THR A 523 -15.44 -24.94 22.39
N VAL A 524 -14.78 -24.09 23.17
CA VAL A 524 -13.62 -23.33 22.72
C VAL A 524 -12.44 -23.48 23.66
N ARG A 525 -11.23 -23.23 23.12
CA ARG A 525 -10.03 -23.05 23.92
C ARG A 525 -9.69 -21.55 23.96
N ARG A 526 -9.60 -21.00 25.18
CA ARG A 526 -9.19 -19.64 25.50
C ARG A 526 -8.12 -19.67 26.58
N ASN A 527 -6.92 -19.15 26.28
CA ASN A 527 -5.83 -19.10 27.28
C ASN A 527 -5.65 -20.42 28.05
N GLU A 528 -5.48 -21.54 27.36
CA GLU A 528 -5.31 -22.90 27.91
C GLU A 528 -6.53 -23.47 28.66
N ARG A 529 -7.65 -22.76 28.70
CA ARG A 529 -8.90 -23.21 29.31
C ARG A 529 -9.91 -23.63 28.26
N THR A 530 -10.57 -24.74 28.50
CA THR A 530 -11.72 -25.17 27.69
C THR A 530 -13.00 -24.60 28.28
N LEU A 531 -13.78 -23.91 27.45
CA LEU A 531 -15.06 -23.30 27.84
C LEU A 531 -16.16 -23.88 26.95
N LYS A 532 -17.31 -24.20 27.55
CA LYS A 532 -18.55 -24.54 26.86
C LYS A 532 -19.46 -23.30 26.88
N LEU A 533 -19.85 -22.80 25.71
CA LEU A 533 -20.64 -21.60 25.55
C LEU A 533 -21.92 -21.92 24.78
N THR A 534 -23.07 -21.54 25.31
CA THR A 534 -24.36 -21.71 24.65
C THR A 534 -24.67 -20.50 23.80
N LEU A 535 -24.89 -20.69 22.51
CA LEU A 535 -25.27 -19.66 21.57
C LEU A 535 -26.78 -19.40 21.66
N PRO A 536 -27.23 -18.23 22.12
CA PRO A 536 -28.65 -17.86 22.08
C PRO A 536 -29.05 -17.56 20.64
N MET A 537 -29.99 -18.32 20.08
CA MET A 537 -30.42 -18.06 18.70
C MET A 537 -31.32 -16.82 18.63
N VAL A 538 -31.11 -16.01 17.59
CA VAL A 538 -31.87 -14.79 17.34
C VAL A 538 -32.42 -14.82 15.90
N GLN A 539 -33.61 -14.25 15.69
CA GLN A 539 -34.22 -14.12 14.35
C GLN A 539 -33.62 -12.92 13.58
N ARG A 540 -32.30 -12.93 13.42
CA ARG A 540 -31.56 -11.91 12.69
C ARG A 540 -30.41 -12.55 11.93
N THR A 541 -30.09 -12.02 10.75
CA THR A 541 -28.93 -12.45 9.99
C THR A 541 -27.77 -11.47 10.16
N PHE A 542 -26.55 -12.00 10.15
CA PHE A 542 -25.34 -11.25 10.35
C PHE A 542 -24.46 -11.25 9.09
N TYR A 543 -23.62 -10.24 8.98
CA TYR A 543 -22.66 -10.07 7.88
C TYR A 543 -23.28 -10.21 6.49
N PRO A 544 -24.38 -9.49 6.18
CA PRO A 544 -24.96 -9.52 4.85
C PRO A 544 -23.92 -9.11 3.82
N LYS A 545 -24.03 -9.68 2.62
CA LYS A 545 -23.16 -9.30 1.51
C LYS A 545 -23.71 -8.12 0.74
N VAL A 546 -22.87 -7.12 0.56
CA VAL A 546 -23.12 -5.99 -0.32
C VAL A 546 -23.07 -6.43 -1.78
N ARG A 547 -24.06 -6.01 -2.54
CA ARG A 547 -24.16 -6.21 -3.99
C ARG A 547 -24.57 -4.92 -4.66
N LEU A 548 -24.05 -4.72 -5.86
CA LEU A 548 -24.41 -3.59 -6.71
C LEU A 548 -25.08 -4.09 -7.97
N ARG A 549 -26.02 -3.32 -8.48
CA ARG A 549 -26.63 -3.57 -9.80
C ARG A 549 -26.99 -2.25 -10.49
N LYS A 550 -27.10 -2.33 -11.82
CA LYS A 550 -27.59 -1.21 -12.63
C LYS A 550 -29.11 -1.06 -12.41
N THR A 551 -29.55 0.16 -12.15
CA THR A 551 -30.99 0.44 -12.03
C THR A 551 -31.64 0.54 -13.40
N ASN A 552 -32.88 0.06 -13.50
CA ASN A 552 -33.72 0.28 -14.67
C ASN A 552 -34.32 1.69 -14.56
N THR A 553 -33.68 2.68 -15.16
CA THR A 553 -34.15 4.07 -15.18
C THR A 553 -34.28 4.58 -16.61
N GLU A 554 -35.28 5.43 -16.85
CA GLU A 554 -35.45 6.18 -18.11
C GLU A 554 -34.82 7.59 -18.03
N ASP A 555 -34.29 7.98 -16.89
CA ASP A 555 -33.62 9.27 -16.72
C ASP A 555 -32.32 9.30 -17.54
N LYS A 556 -32.40 10.05 -18.65
CA LYS A 556 -31.28 10.20 -19.59
C LYS A 556 -30.03 10.82 -18.94
N ARG A 557 -30.20 11.65 -17.90
CA ARG A 557 -29.07 12.26 -17.17
C ARG A 557 -28.32 11.17 -16.40
N LEU A 558 -29.03 10.31 -15.67
CA LEU A 558 -28.44 9.22 -14.90
C LEU A 558 -27.77 8.17 -15.80
N LEU A 559 -28.41 7.84 -16.91
CA LEU A 559 -27.83 6.92 -17.91
C LEU A 559 -26.54 7.49 -18.51
N LYS A 560 -26.54 8.79 -18.86
CA LYS A 560 -25.33 9.45 -19.34
C LYS A 560 -24.24 9.51 -18.28
N ASN A 561 -24.58 9.77 -17.02
CA ASN A 561 -23.60 9.76 -15.93
C ASN A 561 -22.94 8.39 -15.81
N ARG A 562 -23.73 7.31 -15.85
CA ARG A 562 -23.23 5.92 -15.81
C ARG A 562 -22.28 5.63 -16.98
N GLU A 563 -22.67 5.99 -18.20
CA GLU A 563 -21.81 5.84 -19.38
C GLU A 563 -20.50 6.59 -19.27
N LEU A 564 -20.54 7.86 -18.83
CA LEU A 564 -19.33 8.69 -18.61
C LEU A 564 -18.44 8.16 -17.48
N PHE A 565 -19.00 7.37 -16.59
CA PHE A 565 -18.24 6.68 -15.55
C PHE A 565 -17.53 5.42 -16.08
N GLY A 566 -18.01 4.87 -17.20
CA GLY A 566 -17.47 3.67 -17.85
C GLY A 566 -18.23 2.38 -17.51
N ILE A 567 -19.44 2.47 -16.89
CA ILE A 567 -20.20 1.32 -16.40
C ILE A 567 -21.40 0.98 -17.30
#